data_e7b2b8e330809d3ba3d87c3fe9264fe7
#
_entry.id   e7b2b8e330809d3ba3d87c3fe9264fe7
#
_cell.length_a   1.000
_cell.length_b   1.000
_cell.length_c   1.000
_cell.angle_alpha   90.00
_cell.angle_beta   90.00
_cell.angle_gamma   90.00
#
_symmetry.space_group_name_H-M   'P 1'
#
loop_
_entity.id
_entity.type
_entity.pdbx_description
1 polymer ?
#
loop_
_entity_poly.entity_id
_entity_poly.type
_entity_poly.pdbx_seq_one_letter_code
_entity_poly.pdbx_strand_id
1 'polypeptide(L)'
;EKFLTTARHMIDKRLEPLSVPNEVLIFLMTMEVKRKNTVVLSGEGADELFWGYDRIFKWANRTNNLDVDEFDNYYCYGSNKDNEVLDFALEGLPGETPLEKLGYYFQIFHLQGLLRRLDNSTMLCSVEARVPFVDHRLVEMIAGTSFDWKMGHSFKEPLKRIFKEIIPNEIINRKKIGFPVPLDEIFDLPISNESSMDRWLLFNLENFRNFNNY
;
A
#
# COMPACT_ATOMS: atom_id res chain seq x y z
N GLU A 1 10.98 -21.25 -1.52
CA GLU A 1 12.39 -21.04 -1.94
C GLU A 1 12.51 -19.92 -2.98
N LYS A 2 11.78 -19.99 -4.10
CA LYS A 2 11.84 -18.97 -5.17
C LYS A 2 11.55 -17.56 -4.66
N PHE A 3 10.58 -17.37 -3.76
CA PHE A 3 10.20 -16.08 -3.22
C PHE A 3 11.36 -15.41 -2.46
N LEU A 4 11.98 -16.12 -1.51
CA LEU A 4 13.09 -15.59 -0.70
C LEU A 4 14.34 -15.32 -1.54
N THR A 5 14.64 -16.20 -2.52
CA THR A 5 15.74 -15.97 -3.46
C THR A 5 15.52 -14.72 -4.30
N THR A 6 14.28 -14.50 -4.76
CA THR A 6 13.91 -13.27 -5.50
C THR A 6 14.02 -12.04 -4.61
N ALA A 7 13.56 -12.12 -3.36
CA ALA A 7 13.67 -11.01 -2.41
C ALA A 7 15.13 -10.59 -2.19
N ARG A 8 16.05 -11.56 -1.96
CA ARG A 8 17.49 -11.28 -1.86
C ARG A 8 18.04 -10.59 -3.10
N HIS A 9 17.69 -11.08 -4.28
CA HIS A 9 18.10 -10.47 -5.54
C HIS A 9 17.63 -9.01 -5.65
N MET A 10 16.40 -8.72 -5.25
CA MET A 10 15.86 -7.35 -5.28
C MET A 10 16.59 -6.44 -4.28
N ILE A 11 16.85 -6.91 -3.06
CA ILE A 11 17.63 -6.17 -2.04
C ILE A 11 19.03 -5.86 -2.56
N ASP A 12 19.70 -6.86 -3.15
CA ASP A 12 21.04 -6.71 -3.74
C ASP A 12 21.07 -5.63 -4.84
N LYS A 13 20.10 -5.67 -5.76
CA LYS A 13 20.04 -4.74 -6.89
C LYS A 13 19.65 -3.32 -6.49
N ARG A 14 18.83 -3.18 -5.45
CA ARG A 14 18.34 -1.88 -5.00
C ARG A 14 19.24 -1.24 -3.94
N LEU A 15 20.06 -2.04 -3.26
CA LEU A 15 20.84 -1.62 -2.09
C LEU A 15 19.98 -0.98 -0.99
N GLU A 16 18.77 -1.50 -0.82
CA GLU A 16 17.82 -1.10 0.22
C GLU A 16 16.90 -2.29 0.60
N PRO A 17 16.41 -2.33 1.85
CA PRO A 17 15.40 -3.31 2.24
C PRO A 17 14.10 -3.16 1.45
N LEU A 18 13.35 -4.25 1.28
CA LEU A 18 12.00 -4.22 0.73
C LEU A 18 11.01 -3.81 1.82
N SER A 19 10.11 -2.89 1.53
CA SER A 19 9.16 -2.39 2.52
C SER A 19 8.08 -3.43 2.87
N VAL A 20 7.55 -4.11 1.86
CA VAL A 20 6.46 -5.08 2.03
C VAL A 20 6.67 -6.31 1.15
N PRO A 21 6.19 -7.49 1.58
CA PRO A 21 6.47 -8.74 0.86
C PRO A 21 5.86 -8.82 -0.54
N ASN A 22 4.80 -8.07 -0.81
CA ASN A 22 4.18 -8.08 -2.13
C ASN A 22 5.02 -7.40 -3.24
N GLU A 23 6.07 -6.66 -2.90
CA GLU A 23 7.06 -6.17 -3.89
C GLU A 23 7.67 -7.32 -4.71
N VAL A 24 7.95 -8.44 -4.05
CA VAL A 24 8.48 -9.63 -4.70
C VAL A 24 7.49 -10.20 -5.74
N LEU A 25 6.19 -10.19 -5.42
CA LEU A 25 5.16 -10.66 -6.34
C LEU A 25 4.99 -9.69 -7.52
N ILE A 26 5.04 -8.39 -7.27
CA ILE A 26 5.01 -7.36 -8.34
C ILE A 26 6.19 -7.58 -9.30
N PHE A 27 7.40 -7.77 -8.78
CA PHE A 27 8.58 -8.06 -9.60
C PHE A 27 8.40 -9.33 -10.44
N LEU A 28 7.98 -10.45 -9.81
CA LEU A 28 7.78 -11.72 -10.51
C LEU A 28 6.71 -11.63 -11.61
N MET A 29 5.61 -10.93 -11.36
CA MET A 29 4.57 -10.66 -12.37
C MET A 29 5.14 -9.80 -13.50
N THR A 30 5.93 -8.79 -13.17
CA THR A 30 6.51 -7.86 -14.14
C THR A 30 7.51 -8.56 -15.05
N MET A 31 8.27 -9.54 -14.56
CA MET A 31 9.13 -10.38 -15.39
C MET A 31 8.36 -11.09 -16.51
N GLU A 32 7.14 -11.56 -16.25
CA GLU A 32 6.28 -12.16 -17.27
C GLU A 32 5.72 -11.11 -18.23
N VAL A 33 5.31 -9.96 -17.69
CA VAL A 33 4.82 -8.82 -18.50
C VAL A 33 5.89 -8.32 -19.46
N LYS A 34 7.14 -8.22 -19.00
CA LYS A 34 8.30 -7.76 -19.79
C LYS A 34 8.49 -8.51 -21.11
N ARG A 35 8.06 -9.76 -21.18
CA ARG A 35 8.18 -10.56 -22.40
C ARG A 35 7.47 -9.94 -23.60
N LYS A 36 6.43 -9.12 -23.36
CA LYS A 36 5.58 -8.55 -24.42
C LYS A 36 5.36 -7.05 -24.31
N ASN A 37 5.62 -6.47 -23.12
CA ASN A 37 5.27 -5.08 -22.83
C ASN A 37 6.42 -4.38 -22.09
N THR A 38 6.61 -3.11 -22.37
CA THR A 38 7.56 -2.22 -21.68
C THR A 38 6.87 -1.18 -20.82
N VAL A 39 5.54 -1.09 -20.94
CA VAL A 39 4.69 -0.18 -20.14
C VAL A 39 3.47 -0.94 -19.67
N VAL A 40 3.05 -0.68 -18.44
CA VAL A 40 1.81 -1.21 -17.83
C VAL A 40 1.03 -0.10 -17.15
N LEU A 41 -0.27 -0.28 -17.03
CA LEU A 41 -1.12 0.60 -16.23
C LEU A 41 -1.40 -0.07 -14.89
N SER A 42 -1.26 0.68 -13.79
CA SER A 42 -1.59 0.23 -12.44
C SER A 42 -2.75 1.04 -11.85
N GLY A 43 -3.52 0.40 -10.98
CA GLY A 43 -4.63 1.03 -10.25
C GLY A 43 -4.22 1.71 -8.94
N GLU A 44 -2.91 1.89 -8.67
CA GLU A 44 -2.44 2.57 -7.46
C GLU A 44 -2.97 4.01 -7.39
N GLY A 45 -3.22 4.49 -6.19
CA GLY A 45 -3.82 5.81 -5.93
C GLY A 45 -5.35 5.79 -5.82
N ALA A 46 -6.03 4.77 -6.33
CA ALA A 46 -7.48 4.71 -6.26
C ALA A 46 -8.03 4.54 -4.83
N ASP A 47 -7.32 3.81 -3.97
CA ASP A 47 -7.71 3.63 -2.56
C ASP A 47 -7.45 4.91 -1.75
N GLU A 48 -6.38 5.61 -2.02
CA GLU A 48 -5.94 6.81 -1.34
C GLU A 48 -6.84 8.00 -1.67
N LEU A 49 -7.18 8.16 -2.95
CA LEU A 49 -7.99 9.27 -3.41
C LEU A 49 -9.49 9.08 -3.14
N PHE A 50 -10.00 7.85 -3.29
CA PHE A 50 -11.42 7.53 -3.18
C PHE A 50 -11.76 6.70 -1.92
N TRP A 51 -10.88 6.74 -0.93
CA TRP A 51 -11.06 6.13 0.39
C TRP A 51 -11.46 4.64 0.38
N GLY A 52 -10.63 3.86 -0.29
CA GLY A 52 -10.84 2.42 -0.40
C GLY A 52 -10.45 1.58 0.82
N TYR A 53 -9.83 2.17 1.85
CA TYR A 53 -9.47 1.50 3.12
C TYR A 53 -10.62 1.61 4.11
N ASP A 54 -11.71 0.92 3.84
CA ASP A 54 -12.99 1.11 4.51
C ASP A 54 -12.94 0.95 6.05
N ARG A 55 -12.15 0.03 6.58
CA ARG A 55 -11.99 -0.15 8.04
C ARG A 55 -11.43 1.09 8.71
N ILE A 56 -10.36 1.63 8.15
CA ILE A 56 -9.65 2.80 8.68
C ILE A 56 -10.53 4.05 8.57
N PHE A 57 -11.08 4.31 7.40
CA PHE A 57 -11.91 5.50 7.19
C PHE A 57 -13.25 5.44 7.93
N LYS A 58 -13.86 4.25 8.10
CA LYS A 58 -15.04 4.09 8.95
C LYS A 58 -14.74 4.32 10.43
N TRP A 59 -13.57 3.89 10.91
CA TRP A 59 -13.12 4.19 12.26
C TRP A 59 -12.89 5.69 12.41
N ALA A 60 -12.11 6.32 11.55
CA ALA A 60 -11.81 7.75 11.58
C ALA A 60 -13.05 8.64 11.51
N ASN A 61 -14.10 8.19 10.81
CA ASN A 61 -15.39 8.92 10.74
C ASN A 61 -16.23 8.84 12.02
N ARG A 62 -15.88 7.94 12.94
CA ARG A 62 -16.65 7.71 14.19
C ARG A 62 -15.93 8.20 15.42
N THR A 63 -14.62 8.37 15.34
CA THR A 63 -13.81 8.88 16.45
C THR A 63 -13.76 10.40 16.46
N ASN A 64 -13.75 10.99 17.64
CA ASN A 64 -13.65 12.45 17.81
C ASN A 64 -12.18 12.91 17.89
N ASN A 65 -11.29 12.03 18.32
CA ASN A 65 -9.87 12.32 18.47
C ASN A 65 -9.06 11.28 17.72
N LEU A 66 -8.00 11.70 17.05
CA LEU A 66 -7.04 10.81 16.42
C LEU A 66 -6.08 10.27 17.46
N ASP A 67 -6.32 9.03 17.87
CA ASP A 67 -5.42 8.26 18.72
C ASP A 67 -4.47 7.46 17.83
N VAL A 68 -3.15 7.73 17.94
CA VAL A 68 -2.13 7.14 17.09
C VAL A 68 -1.94 5.66 17.37
N ASP A 69 -2.04 5.25 18.64
CA ASP A 69 -1.94 3.84 19.03
C ASP A 69 -3.11 3.03 18.45
N GLU A 70 -4.32 3.61 18.48
CA GLU A 70 -5.49 2.98 17.88
C GLU A 70 -5.37 2.95 16.34
N PHE A 71 -4.93 4.04 15.72
CA PHE A 71 -4.68 4.07 14.27
C PHE A 71 -3.65 3.02 13.86
N ASP A 72 -2.56 2.89 14.59
CA ASP A 72 -1.52 1.91 14.32
C ASP A 72 -2.05 0.46 14.33
N ASN A 73 -3.00 0.14 15.19
CA ASN A 73 -3.66 -1.17 15.19
C ASN A 73 -4.45 -1.50 13.92
N TYR A 74 -4.88 -0.47 13.18
CA TYR A 74 -5.54 -0.64 11.88
C TYR A 74 -4.57 -0.61 10.71
N TYR A 75 -3.44 0.09 10.86
CA TYR A 75 -2.57 0.49 9.76
C TYR A 75 -1.29 -0.34 9.68
N CYS A 76 -0.58 -0.53 10.79
CA CYS A 76 0.73 -1.16 10.79
C CYS A 76 0.66 -2.68 10.92
N TYR A 77 1.68 -3.33 10.38
CA TYR A 77 1.92 -4.77 10.47
C TYR A 77 3.14 -5.00 11.37
N GLY A 78 3.13 -6.13 12.08
CA GLY A 78 4.23 -6.48 13.00
C GLY A 78 3.90 -6.17 14.45
N SER A 79 4.76 -6.64 15.35
CA SER A 79 4.58 -6.53 16.80
C SER A 79 5.34 -5.35 17.42
N ASN A 80 6.46 -4.94 16.80
CA ASN A 80 7.23 -3.79 17.23
C ASN A 80 6.76 -2.55 16.49
N LYS A 81 6.16 -1.64 17.23
CA LYS A 81 5.56 -0.42 16.69
C LYS A 81 6.34 0.79 17.16
N ASP A 82 6.66 1.66 16.23
CA ASP A 82 7.27 2.95 16.50
C ASP A 82 6.25 4.04 16.13
N ASN A 83 5.49 4.46 17.13
CA ASN A 83 4.44 5.45 16.95
C ASN A 83 4.99 6.88 16.76
N GLU A 84 6.27 7.14 17.12
CA GLU A 84 6.90 8.45 16.92
C GLU A 84 6.94 8.83 15.43
N VAL A 85 7.14 7.86 14.53
CA VAL A 85 7.13 8.10 13.08
C VAL A 85 5.72 8.45 12.60
N LEU A 86 4.69 7.78 13.12
CA LEU A 86 3.30 8.10 12.78
C LEU A 86 2.86 9.43 13.36
N ASP A 87 3.22 9.73 14.61
CA ASP A 87 2.95 11.01 15.26
C ASP A 87 3.58 12.15 14.44
N PHE A 88 4.86 12.04 14.10
CA PHE A 88 5.55 13.02 13.27
C PHE A 88 4.88 13.20 11.89
N ALA A 89 4.46 12.10 11.25
CA ALA A 89 3.80 12.17 9.95
C ALA A 89 2.40 12.78 10.01
N LEU A 90 1.70 12.65 11.15
CA LEU A 90 0.36 13.23 11.36
C LEU A 90 0.43 14.66 11.89
N GLU A 91 1.54 15.03 12.54
CA GLU A 91 1.77 16.39 13.02
C GLU A 91 1.88 17.34 11.82
N GLY A 92 1.18 18.46 11.90
CA GLY A 92 1.20 19.47 10.82
C GLY A 92 0.38 19.11 9.57
N LEU A 93 -0.23 17.92 9.48
CA LEU A 93 -1.20 17.67 8.43
C LEU A 93 -2.44 18.56 8.61
N PRO A 94 -2.99 19.09 7.50
CA PRO A 94 -4.24 19.84 7.56
C PRO A 94 -5.40 18.90 7.95
N GLY A 95 -6.50 19.51 8.38
CA GLY A 95 -7.72 18.80 8.77
C GLY A 95 -8.06 19.01 10.25
N GLU A 96 -9.35 19.24 10.50
CA GLU A 96 -9.90 19.45 11.83
C GLU A 96 -10.38 18.15 12.47
N THR A 97 -10.74 17.17 11.64
CA THR A 97 -11.25 15.87 12.07
C THR A 97 -10.23 14.75 11.82
N PRO A 98 -10.29 13.64 12.59
CA PRO A 98 -9.48 12.45 12.32
C PRO A 98 -9.61 11.95 10.89
N LEU A 99 -10.82 11.98 10.34
CA LEU A 99 -11.10 11.54 8.97
C LEU A 99 -10.34 12.39 7.94
N GLU A 100 -10.35 13.71 8.10
CA GLU A 100 -9.62 14.62 7.21
C GLU A 100 -8.12 14.41 7.31
N LYS A 101 -7.57 14.37 8.52
CA LYS A 101 -6.14 14.13 8.73
C LYS A 101 -5.68 12.83 8.09
N LEU A 102 -6.42 11.74 8.28
CA LEU A 102 -6.09 10.47 7.64
C LEU A 102 -6.26 10.52 6.12
N GLY A 103 -7.24 11.26 5.61
CA GLY A 103 -7.36 11.51 4.18
C GLY A 103 -6.07 12.11 3.59
N TYR A 104 -5.52 13.13 4.24
CA TYR A 104 -4.24 13.74 3.85
C TYR A 104 -3.05 12.80 4.07
N TYR A 105 -3.01 12.06 5.21
CA TYR A 105 -1.97 11.08 5.48
C TYR A 105 -1.86 10.05 4.35
N PHE A 106 -2.98 9.48 3.93
CA PHE A 106 -3.01 8.49 2.87
C PHE A 106 -2.57 9.04 1.50
N GLN A 107 -2.89 10.29 1.20
CA GLN A 107 -2.49 10.92 -0.05
C GLN A 107 -1.03 11.38 -0.06
N ILE A 108 -0.53 11.92 1.06
CA ILE A 108 0.79 12.54 1.13
C ILE A 108 1.87 11.51 1.48
N PHE A 109 1.63 10.66 2.49
CA PHE A 109 2.66 9.71 2.97
C PHE A 109 2.46 8.29 2.44
N HIS A 110 1.27 7.72 2.63
CA HIS A 110 1.02 6.33 2.25
C HIS A 110 1.17 6.10 0.74
N LEU A 111 0.57 6.97 -0.07
CA LEU A 111 0.65 6.89 -1.53
C LEU A 111 2.10 6.96 -2.04
N GLN A 112 2.94 7.77 -1.43
CA GLN A 112 4.37 7.85 -1.78
C GLN A 112 5.06 6.49 -1.64
N GLY A 113 4.81 5.79 -0.53
CA GLY A 113 5.33 4.43 -0.32
C GLY A 113 4.85 3.43 -1.37
N LEU A 114 3.57 3.52 -1.74
CA LEU A 114 2.99 2.65 -2.77
C LEU A 114 3.60 2.90 -4.16
N LEU A 115 3.75 4.16 -4.54
CA LEU A 115 4.35 4.55 -5.83
C LEU A 115 5.81 4.12 -5.91
N ARG A 116 6.59 4.35 -4.84
CA ARG A 116 7.99 3.91 -4.77
C ARG A 116 8.10 2.39 -4.87
N ARG A 117 7.26 1.65 -4.15
CA ARG A 117 7.18 0.20 -4.20
C ARG A 117 6.91 -0.30 -5.63
N LEU A 118 5.90 0.26 -6.28
CA LEU A 118 5.51 -0.12 -7.64
C LEU A 118 6.64 0.17 -8.62
N ASP A 119 7.14 1.41 -8.64
CA ASP A 119 8.21 1.84 -9.56
C ASP A 119 9.46 1.00 -9.38
N ASN A 120 9.98 0.87 -8.18
CA ASN A 120 11.17 0.09 -7.88
C ASN A 120 11.02 -1.37 -8.34
N SER A 121 9.88 -2.00 -8.09
CA SER A 121 9.65 -3.40 -8.46
C SER A 121 9.53 -3.60 -9.97
N THR A 122 8.90 -2.67 -10.69
CA THR A 122 8.70 -2.79 -12.14
C THR A 122 9.93 -2.33 -12.92
N MET A 123 10.64 -1.30 -12.45
CA MET A 123 11.86 -0.80 -13.09
C MET A 123 13.03 -1.76 -12.99
N LEU A 124 13.10 -2.61 -11.97
CA LEU A 124 14.06 -3.74 -11.95
C LEU A 124 13.92 -4.68 -13.16
N CYS A 125 12.72 -4.74 -13.76
CA CYS A 125 12.46 -5.45 -15.00
C CYS A 125 12.52 -4.54 -16.24
N SER A 126 12.87 -3.26 -16.11
CA SER A 126 12.78 -2.25 -17.18
C SER A 126 11.38 -2.20 -17.80
N VAL A 127 10.35 -2.17 -16.96
CA VAL A 127 8.95 -1.95 -17.32
C VAL A 127 8.46 -0.70 -16.59
N GLU A 128 7.93 0.26 -17.32
CA GLU A 128 7.38 1.49 -16.78
C GLU A 128 5.94 1.23 -16.28
N ALA A 129 5.66 1.45 -15.01
CA ALA A 129 4.31 1.42 -14.47
C ALA A 129 3.73 2.83 -14.44
N ARG A 130 2.64 3.04 -15.15
CA ARG A 130 1.88 4.30 -15.14
C ARG A 130 0.67 4.19 -14.25
N VAL A 131 0.36 5.24 -13.51
CA VAL A 131 -0.67 5.30 -12.48
C VAL A 131 -1.72 6.38 -12.82
N PRO A 132 -2.71 6.08 -13.67
CA PRO A 132 -3.67 7.06 -14.15
C PRO A 132 -4.47 7.76 -13.04
N PHE A 133 -4.70 7.09 -11.91
CA PHE A 133 -5.38 7.69 -10.76
C PHE A 133 -4.56 8.79 -10.07
N VAL A 134 -3.25 8.84 -10.29
CA VAL A 134 -2.35 9.85 -9.70
C VAL A 134 -2.03 10.97 -10.71
N ASP A 135 -2.79 11.10 -11.79
CA ASP A 135 -2.73 12.29 -12.66
C ASP A 135 -3.08 13.53 -11.82
N HIS A 136 -2.20 14.52 -11.84
CA HIS A 136 -2.32 15.72 -10.97
C HIS A 136 -3.67 16.42 -11.12
N ARG A 137 -4.24 16.47 -12.34
CA ARG A 137 -5.55 17.09 -12.60
C ARG A 137 -6.68 16.31 -11.89
N LEU A 138 -6.57 14.98 -11.86
CA LEU A 138 -7.53 14.16 -11.12
C LEU A 138 -7.35 14.33 -9.61
N VAL A 139 -6.11 14.36 -9.12
CA VAL A 139 -5.81 14.60 -7.71
C VAL A 139 -6.36 15.94 -7.25
N GLU A 140 -6.09 17.02 -7.98
CA GLU A 140 -6.59 18.37 -7.68
C GLU A 140 -8.13 18.42 -7.68
N MET A 141 -8.77 17.79 -8.66
CA MET A 141 -10.22 17.72 -8.74
C MET A 141 -10.81 16.97 -7.52
N ILE A 142 -10.23 15.84 -7.14
CA ILE A 142 -10.71 15.03 -6.02
C ILE A 142 -10.38 15.70 -4.68
N ALA A 143 -9.26 16.38 -4.56
CA ALA A 143 -8.92 17.14 -3.36
C ALA A 143 -9.99 18.20 -3.02
N GLY A 144 -10.58 18.84 -4.04
CA GLY A 144 -11.66 19.81 -3.88
C GLY A 144 -13.04 19.23 -3.56
N THR A 145 -13.22 17.90 -3.55
CA THR A 145 -14.53 17.29 -3.25
C THR A 145 -14.76 17.13 -1.75
N SER A 146 -16.03 17.18 -1.32
CA SER A 146 -16.39 16.97 0.08
C SER A 146 -16.06 15.56 0.55
N PHE A 147 -15.83 15.43 1.84
CA PHE A 147 -15.61 14.13 2.48
C PHE A 147 -16.82 13.20 2.33
N ASP A 148 -18.04 13.74 2.47
CA ASP A 148 -19.27 12.95 2.29
C ASP A 148 -19.40 12.39 0.86
N TRP A 149 -18.94 13.14 -0.15
CA TRP A 149 -18.93 12.68 -1.52
C TRP A 149 -17.98 11.48 -1.72
N LYS A 150 -16.82 11.49 -1.07
CA LYS A 150 -15.82 10.40 -1.14
C LYS A 150 -16.29 9.14 -0.41
N MET A 151 -16.86 9.32 0.78
CA MET A 151 -17.33 8.21 1.63
C MET A 151 -18.56 7.52 1.04
N GLY A 152 -19.57 8.29 0.58
CA GLY A 152 -20.81 7.76 0.03
C GLY A 152 -21.45 6.69 0.91
N HIS A 153 -22.13 5.74 0.29
CA HIS A 153 -22.72 4.58 0.96
C HIS A 153 -21.76 3.38 1.05
N SER A 154 -20.71 3.38 0.23
CA SER A 154 -19.70 2.33 0.19
C SER A 154 -18.33 2.91 -0.18
N PHE A 155 -17.26 2.19 0.17
CA PHE A 155 -15.91 2.61 -0.25
C PHE A 155 -15.80 2.69 -1.78
N LYS A 156 -15.06 3.70 -2.26
CA LYS A 156 -14.91 4.02 -3.70
C LYS A 156 -16.25 4.25 -4.42
N GLU A 157 -17.27 4.70 -3.70
CA GLU A 157 -18.61 4.94 -4.26
C GLU A 157 -18.59 5.80 -5.53
N PRO A 158 -17.80 6.91 -5.58
CA PRO A 158 -17.72 7.72 -6.80
C PRO A 158 -17.24 6.93 -8.01
N LEU A 159 -16.21 6.09 -7.85
CA LEU A 159 -15.72 5.24 -8.95
C LEU A 159 -16.74 4.21 -9.38
N LYS A 160 -17.39 3.53 -8.44
CA LYS A 160 -18.44 2.55 -8.75
C LYS A 160 -19.57 3.18 -9.54
N ARG A 161 -20.01 4.37 -9.15
CA ARG A 161 -21.08 5.11 -9.83
C ARG A 161 -20.70 5.54 -11.24
N ILE A 162 -19.48 6.04 -11.43
CA ILE A 162 -18.97 6.49 -12.73
C ILE A 162 -18.85 5.32 -13.70
N PHE A 163 -18.35 4.19 -13.23
CA PHE A 163 -18.05 3.04 -14.08
C PHE A 163 -19.16 1.98 -14.14
N LYS A 164 -20.33 2.26 -13.54
CA LYS A 164 -21.46 1.31 -13.43
C LYS A 164 -21.92 0.76 -14.77
N GLU A 165 -21.92 1.60 -15.82
CA GLU A 165 -22.37 1.20 -17.17
C GLU A 165 -21.23 0.56 -18.01
N ILE A 166 -19.99 0.58 -17.51
CA ILE A 166 -18.81 0.13 -18.24
C ILE A 166 -18.28 -1.20 -17.66
N ILE A 167 -18.32 -1.33 -16.33
CA ILE A 167 -17.79 -2.49 -15.61
C ILE A 167 -18.93 -3.41 -15.20
N PRO A 168 -18.81 -4.74 -15.42
CA PRO A 168 -19.83 -5.71 -15.00
C PRO A 168 -20.15 -5.59 -13.50
N ASN A 169 -21.44 -5.73 -13.16
CA ASN A 169 -21.91 -5.58 -11.78
C ASN A 169 -21.25 -6.54 -10.79
N GLU A 170 -20.92 -7.75 -11.20
CA GLU A 170 -20.20 -8.73 -10.39
C GLU A 170 -18.78 -8.26 -10.02
N ILE A 171 -18.13 -7.46 -10.87
CA ILE A 171 -16.82 -6.86 -10.58
C ILE A 171 -16.96 -5.67 -9.64
N ILE A 172 -17.94 -4.79 -9.90
CA ILE A 172 -18.19 -3.60 -9.06
C ILE A 172 -18.54 -4.00 -7.61
N ASN A 173 -19.35 -5.03 -7.46
CA ASN A 173 -19.85 -5.49 -6.16
C ASN A 173 -18.98 -6.58 -5.51
N ARG A 174 -17.91 -7.02 -6.18
CA ARG A 174 -17.02 -8.03 -5.65
C ARG A 174 -16.38 -7.56 -4.33
N LYS A 175 -16.34 -8.48 -3.36
CA LYS A 175 -15.59 -8.23 -2.11
C LYS A 175 -14.13 -7.88 -2.44
N LYS A 176 -13.63 -6.81 -1.86
CA LYS A 176 -12.21 -6.43 -1.99
C LYS A 176 -11.34 -7.57 -1.45
N ILE A 177 -10.46 -8.07 -2.29
CA ILE A 177 -9.41 -9.02 -1.92
C ILE A 177 -8.10 -8.24 -2.02
N GLY A 178 -7.32 -8.22 -0.94
CA GLY A 178 -5.98 -7.65 -0.94
C GLY A 178 -5.03 -8.45 -1.84
N PHE A 179 -3.75 -8.11 -1.78
CA PHE A 179 -2.68 -8.85 -2.45
C PHE A 179 -1.81 -9.55 -1.37
N PRO A 180 -2.37 -10.58 -0.71
CA PRO A 180 -1.71 -11.23 0.42
C PRO A 180 -0.53 -12.09 -0.05
N VAL A 181 0.49 -12.15 0.79
CA VAL A 181 1.61 -13.07 0.65
C VAL A 181 1.56 -14.05 1.82
N PRO A 182 1.56 -15.37 1.59
CA PRO A 182 1.47 -16.36 2.66
C PRO A 182 2.83 -16.53 3.36
N LEU A 183 3.22 -15.53 4.16
CA LEU A 183 4.54 -15.48 4.81
C LEU A 183 4.76 -16.63 5.78
N ASP A 184 3.71 -17.11 6.46
CA ASP A 184 3.79 -18.25 7.39
C ASP A 184 4.27 -19.51 6.66
N GLU A 185 3.74 -19.76 5.47
CA GLU A 185 4.16 -20.88 4.62
C GLU A 185 5.55 -20.67 4.01
N ILE A 186 5.90 -19.43 3.67
CA ILE A 186 7.18 -19.07 3.04
C ILE A 186 8.34 -19.25 4.02
N PHE A 187 8.14 -18.90 5.28
CA PHE A 187 9.15 -19.01 6.33
C PHE A 187 9.10 -20.34 7.09
N ASP A 188 8.13 -21.22 6.80
CA ASP A 188 7.92 -22.49 7.52
C ASP A 188 7.89 -22.28 9.05
N LEU A 189 7.15 -21.25 9.47
CA LEU A 189 7.09 -20.87 10.87
C LEU A 189 6.23 -21.85 11.66
N PRO A 190 6.74 -22.40 12.77
CA PRO A 190 5.87 -23.05 13.74
C PRO A 190 4.84 -22.04 14.25
N ILE A 191 3.70 -22.52 14.71
CA ILE A 191 2.69 -21.70 15.39
C ILE A 191 3.34 -21.14 16.67
N SER A 192 4.05 -20.02 16.52
CA SER A 192 4.77 -19.30 17.58
C SER A 192 4.19 -17.91 17.73
N ASN A 193 4.54 -17.22 18.82
CA ASN A 193 4.11 -15.86 19.10
C ASN A 193 4.78 -14.79 18.20
N GLU A 194 5.70 -15.19 17.33
CA GLU A 194 6.39 -14.28 16.42
C GLU A 194 5.53 -14.05 15.17
N SER A 195 5.28 -12.79 14.83
CA SER A 195 4.54 -12.43 13.63
C SER A 195 5.36 -12.75 12.38
N SER A 196 4.74 -13.32 11.35
CA SER A 196 5.39 -13.58 10.06
C SER A 196 5.87 -12.28 9.39
N MET A 197 5.27 -11.15 9.72
CA MET A 197 5.74 -9.84 9.26
C MET A 197 7.02 -9.43 9.99
N ASP A 198 7.17 -9.69 11.30
CA ASP A 198 8.42 -9.42 12.01
C ASP A 198 9.57 -10.26 11.41
N ARG A 199 9.27 -11.52 11.07
CA ARG A 199 10.24 -12.38 10.38
C ARG A 199 10.64 -11.83 9.00
N TRP A 200 9.67 -11.28 8.26
CA TRP A 200 9.94 -10.57 7.00
C TRP A 200 10.86 -9.37 7.21
N LEU A 201 10.62 -8.55 8.21
CA LEU A 201 11.45 -7.39 8.54
C LEU A 201 12.86 -7.81 8.91
N LEU A 202 13.02 -8.81 9.77
CA LEU A 202 14.34 -9.37 10.14
C LEU A 202 15.07 -9.92 8.92
N PHE A 203 14.40 -10.70 8.08
CA PHE A 203 14.98 -11.21 6.83
C PHE A 203 15.54 -10.08 5.95
N ASN A 204 14.80 -8.98 5.81
CA ASN A 204 15.26 -7.83 5.03
C ASN A 204 16.50 -7.19 5.64
N LEU A 205 16.51 -6.95 6.96
CA LEU A 205 17.62 -6.36 7.65
C LEU A 205 18.90 -7.23 7.61
N GLU A 206 18.75 -8.53 7.81
CA GLU A 206 19.86 -9.49 7.73
C GLU A 206 20.51 -9.51 6.34
N ASN A 207 19.69 -9.55 5.29
CA ASN A 207 20.21 -9.57 3.92
C ASN A 207 20.82 -8.21 3.53
N PHE A 208 20.24 -7.09 3.94
CA PHE A 208 20.78 -5.76 3.67
C PHE A 208 22.12 -5.52 4.39
N ARG A 209 22.26 -5.94 5.67
CA ARG A 209 23.53 -5.79 6.44
C ARG A 209 24.67 -6.60 5.83
N ASN A 210 24.39 -7.77 5.28
CA ASN A 210 25.41 -8.61 4.67
C ASN A 210 26.06 -7.96 3.44
N PHE A 211 25.36 -7.05 2.73
CA PHE A 211 25.94 -6.30 1.62
C PHE A 211 26.84 -5.13 2.07
N ASN A 212 26.59 -4.54 3.24
CA ASN A 212 27.39 -3.42 3.75
C ASN A 212 28.71 -3.85 4.44
N ASN A 213 28.99 -5.15 4.52
CA ASN A 213 30.21 -5.70 5.09
C ASN A 213 31.26 -6.09 4.03
N TYR A 214 31.07 -5.70 2.76
CA TYR A 214 32.01 -5.77 1.66
C TYR A 214 32.36 -4.35 1.18
#